data_81d95d4335eaa73dfe7eca5abb41e4b9
#
_entry.id   81d95d4335eaa73dfe7eca5abb41e4b9
#
_cell.length_a   1.000
_cell.length_b   1.000
_cell.length_c   1.000
_cell.angle_alpha   90.00
_cell.angle_beta   90.00
_cell.angle_gamma   90.00
#
_symmetry.space_group_name_H-M   'P 1'
#
loop_
_entity.id
_entity.type
_entity.pdbx_description
1 polymer ?
#
loop_
_entity_poly.entity_id
_entity_poly.type
_entity_poly.pdbx_seq_one_letter_code
_entity_poly.pdbx_strand_id
1 'polypeptide(L)'
;MEHAFRNLSRRGLIGGAASMAVVGTTLGGNRAARAAETMLDVFAPLPPDPSPPGAAKFSEAAFKAWQQSHDARVNYELLAWPQLHDRMATAFASGSFDWDIVYMCGWVPEFIDSIVPYADKLPATTVSDMPTSSFKTVTVDGKRYGAVFTLSLLTLFYNTEHLDIAGLKEPPKTWDDLKRYTKELTRDGRYGWVLDYGDSAGIGGTASYWMCFLQQAGGTMYGEDGMPVFGNEAGIDALQMMLDLMKLGTDPGSISYSGINDATNVLLSGRASMMMNWPYMWKPAQDPKQSKIIGKLGGAVLPAGPAGTASIDGTDAWTMTTHCKDPSLATGLVDFYLSPEVQKRQALDTGWLPIRLSVLADAEVQKALPNASVVLEQAKHPYNSFVTASYNQITQAIGTEIQKALQGKQNAKQAMSVASDQVSSIIKQNQ
;
A
#
# COMPACT_ATOMS: atom_id res chain seq x y z
N MET A 1 11.94 49.47 9.44
CA MET A 1 10.95 50.37 8.79
C MET A 1 9.74 49.48 8.57
N GLU A 2 8.91 49.23 9.54
CA GLU A 2 7.84 50.08 10.14
C GLU A 2 6.74 50.52 9.19
N HIS A 3 5.54 50.07 9.59
CA HIS A 3 4.18 50.60 9.30
C HIS A 3 3.52 50.17 7.99
N ALA A 4 2.25 49.78 7.95
CA ALA A 4 1.13 50.06 8.84
C ALA A 4 -0.02 49.06 8.64
N PHE A 5 -0.56 48.63 9.74
CA PHE A 5 -1.93 48.11 9.90
C PHE A 5 -2.92 49.28 9.78
N ARG A 6 -4.07 49.09 9.12
CA ARG A 6 -5.31 49.81 9.52
C ARG A 6 -6.58 49.04 9.18
N ASN A 7 -7.30 48.76 10.26
CA ASN A 7 -8.71 48.41 10.41
C ASN A 7 -9.69 49.10 9.47
N LEU A 8 -10.72 48.38 9.06
CA LEU A 8 -12.03 48.98 8.80
C LEU A 8 -13.13 48.13 9.42
N SER A 9 -13.89 48.81 10.28
CA SER A 9 -14.94 48.33 11.15
C SER A 9 -16.28 48.15 10.45
N ARG A 10 -17.11 47.32 11.10
CA ARG A 10 -18.55 47.15 10.89
C ARG A 10 -19.30 48.48 11.06
N ARG A 11 -20.29 48.80 10.20
CA ARG A 11 -21.64 49.23 10.54
C ARG A 11 -22.33 49.92 9.37
N GLY A 12 -23.56 49.44 9.04
CA GLY A 12 -24.72 50.30 8.75
C GLY A 12 -25.02 50.51 7.28
N LEU A 13 -26.16 50.06 6.84
CA LEU A 13 -27.34 50.88 6.72
C LEU A 13 -28.53 50.08 6.12
N ILE A 14 -29.63 50.27 6.83
CA ILE A 14 -31.01 49.88 6.50
C ILE A 14 -31.60 50.93 5.56
N GLY A 15 -32.43 50.49 4.60
CA GLY A 15 -33.46 51.34 4.09
C GLY A 15 -33.80 51.20 2.60
N GLY A 16 -35.05 50.86 2.30
CA GLY A 16 -35.68 51.19 1.02
C GLY A 16 -36.49 50.09 0.34
N ALA A 17 -37.71 49.84 0.84
CA ALA A 17 -38.71 49.10 0.08
C ALA A 17 -39.23 49.94 -1.10
N ALA A 18 -39.27 49.39 -2.30
CA ALA A 18 -40.11 49.89 -3.39
C ALA A 18 -40.68 48.68 -4.15
N SER A 19 -41.97 48.45 -3.92
CA SER A 19 -42.78 47.45 -4.61
C SER A 19 -43.03 47.93 -6.06
N MET A 20 -42.59 47.14 -7.05
CA MET A 20 -43.15 47.23 -8.42
C MET A 20 -43.69 45.85 -8.77
N ALA A 21 -45.01 45.76 -8.82
CA ALA A 21 -45.74 44.64 -9.38
C ALA A 21 -45.56 44.66 -10.92
N VAL A 22 -44.87 43.65 -11.44
CA VAL A 22 -44.88 43.35 -12.89
C VAL A 22 -45.67 42.09 -13.04
N VAL A 23 -46.87 42.21 -13.65
CA VAL A 23 -47.65 41.10 -14.18
C VAL A 23 -46.90 40.56 -15.39
N GLY A 24 -46.26 39.42 -15.22
CA GLY A 24 -45.62 38.70 -16.30
C GLY A 24 -46.22 37.31 -16.44
N THR A 25 -46.81 37.07 -17.58
CA THR A 25 -47.46 35.84 -18.06
C THR A 25 -46.62 34.59 -17.80
N THR A 26 -47.23 33.65 -17.11
CA THR A 26 -46.73 32.29 -16.92
C THR A 26 -46.70 31.52 -18.25
N LEU A 27 -45.54 31.49 -18.90
CA LEU A 27 -45.21 30.38 -19.79
C LEU A 27 -44.72 29.23 -18.89
N GLY A 28 -45.60 28.26 -18.67
CA GLY A 28 -45.27 27.03 -17.97
C GLY A 28 -44.26 26.18 -18.73
N GLY A 29 -42.97 26.48 -18.50
CA GLY A 29 -41.91 25.55 -18.80
C GLY A 29 -41.73 24.64 -17.57
N ASN A 30 -42.13 23.39 -17.64
CA ASN A 30 -41.74 22.35 -16.72
C ASN A 30 -40.23 22.25 -16.72
N ARG A 31 -39.55 23.08 -15.93
CA ARG A 31 -38.22 22.75 -15.44
C ARG A 31 -38.45 21.66 -14.40
N ALA A 32 -38.42 20.41 -14.83
CA ALA A 32 -38.19 19.32 -13.90
C ALA A 32 -37.00 19.76 -13.01
N ALA A 33 -37.26 19.91 -11.72
CA ALA A 33 -36.19 20.15 -10.76
C ALA A 33 -35.21 18.99 -10.96
N ARG A 34 -34.03 19.30 -11.55
CA ARG A 34 -32.97 18.33 -11.68
C ARG A 34 -32.63 17.95 -10.24
N ALA A 35 -32.80 16.68 -9.89
CA ALA A 35 -32.38 16.17 -8.60
C ALA A 35 -30.94 16.64 -8.35
N ALA A 36 -30.65 17.09 -7.14
CA ALA A 36 -29.31 17.51 -6.81
C ALA A 36 -28.37 16.33 -7.07
N GLU A 37 -27.36 16.57 -7.90
CA GLU A 37 -26.32 15.59 -8.24
C GLU A 37 -25.74 15.00 -6.93
N THR A 38 -25.73 13.69 -6.77
CA THR A 38 -25.22 13.06 -5.54
C THR A 38 -23.70 13.16 -5.50
N MET A 39 -23.16 13.63 -4.37
CA MET A 39 -21.73 13.73 -4.15
C MET A 39 -21.23 12.52 -3.34
N LEU A 40 -20.22 11.83 -3.85
CA LEU A 40 -19.45 10.83 -3.10
C LEU A 40 -18.07 11.40 -2.78
N ASP A 41 -17.68 11.32 -1.52
CA ASP A 41 -16.38 11.75 -1.02
C ASP A 41 -15.48 10.52 -0.82
N VAL A 42 -14.30 10.52 -1.48
CA VAL A 42 -13.34 9.42 -1.46
C VAL A 42 -12.02 9.89 -0.88
N PHE A 43 -11.55 9.19 0.16
CA PHE A 43 -10.23 9.43 0.74
C PHE A 43 -9.22 8.39 0.24
N ALA A 44 -8.12 8.85 -0.37
CA ALA A 44 -7.17 7.97 -1.05
C ALA A 44 -5.73 8.50 -1.01
N PRO A 45 -4.73 7.63 -1.25
CA PRO A 45 -3.35 8.07 -1.37
C PRO A 45 -3.13 8.91 -2.62
N LEU A 46 -2.25 9.93 -2.49
CA LEU A 46 -1.56 10.48 -3.64
C LEU A 46 -0.74 9.36 -4.28
N PRO A 47 -0.70 9.27 -5.61
CA PRO A 47 0.18 8.32 -6.28
C PRO A 47 1.64 8.72 -6.07
N PRO A 48 2.59 7.77 -6.12
CA PRO A 48 3.98 8.13 -6.32
C PRO A 48 4.09 8.94 -7.62
N ASP A 49 4.75 10.10 -7.52
CA ASP A 49 4.99 11.02 -8.66
C ASP A 49 5.63 10.28 -9.85
N PRO A 50 5.24 10.52 -11.11
CA PRO A 50 4.28 11.53 -11.60
C PRO A 50 2.90 10.97 -11.96
N SER A 51 2.53 9.84 -11.43
CA SER A 51 1.26 9.21 -11.76
C SER A 51 0.13 9.80 -10.93
N PRO A 52 -1.05 10.03 -11.51
CA PRO A 52 -2.23 10.39 -10.71
C PRO A 52 -2.57 9.30 -9.72
N PRO A 53 -3.43 9.59 -8.73
CA PRO A 53 -3.80 8.67 -7.66
C PRO A 53 -3.98 7.27 -8.19
N GLY A 54 -3.37 6.26 -7.56
CA GLY A 54 -3.26 4.90 -8.09
C GLY A 54 -4.55 4.32 -8.63
N ALA A 55 -5.67 4.82 -8.16
CA ALA A 55 -6.99 4.52 -8.65
C ALA A 55 -7.51 5.50 -9.72
N ALA A 56 -6.83 6.57 -10.07
CA ALA A 56 -7.47 7.70 -10.75
C ALA A 56 -7.07 7.92 -12.21
N LYS A 57 -6.22 7.10 -12.80
CA LYS A 57 -6.16 7.06 -14.27
C LYS A 57 -7.18 6.06 -14.83
N PHE A 58 -8.40 6.25 -14.41
CA PHE A 58 -9.54 5.84 -15.23
C PHE A 58 -9.39 6.54 -16.58
N SER A 59 -9.80 5.92 -17.67
CA SER A 59 -10.04 6.76 -18.82
C SER A 59 -10.93 7.92 -18.33
N GLU A 60 -10.48 9.16 -18.38
CA GLU A 60 -11.30 10.32 -17.96
C GLU A 60 -12.68 10.25 -18.59
N ALA A 61 -12.76 9.71 -19.80
CA ALA A 61 -13.99 9.50 -20.52
C ALA A 61 -14.90 8.45 -19.83
N ALA A 62 -14.38 7.29 -19.44
CA ALA A 62 -15.17 6.25 -18.77
C ALA A 62 -15.66 6.71 -17.40
N PHE A 63 -14.80 7.40 -16.63
CA PHE A 63 -15.18 7.96 -15.33
C PHE A 63 -16.25 9.06 -15.46
N LYS A 64 -16.07 9.97 -16.43
CA LYS A 64 -17.06 11.00 -16.74
C LYS A 64 -18.40 10.39 -17.19
N ALA A 65 -18.36 9.34 -18.02
CA ALA A 65 -19.56 8.61 -18.43
C ALA A 65 -20.24 7.94 -17.24
N TRP A 66 -19.47 7.32 -16.32
CA TRP A 66 -20.01 6.74 -15.09
C TRP A 66 -20.70 7.80 -14.23
N GLN A 67 -20.06 8.95 -13.98
CA GLN A 67 -20.66 10.04 -13.22
C GLN A 67 -21.96 10.55 -13.86
N GLN A 68 -21.98 10.72 -15.19
CA GLN A 68 -23.16 11.18 -15.93
C GLN A 68 -24.31 10.17 -15.89
N SER A 69 -24.01 8.87 -16.02
CA SER A 69 -25.04 7.81 -16.01
C SER A 69 -25.66 7.61 -14.62
N HIS A 70 -24.98 8.01 -13.55
CA HIS A 70 -25.46 7.87 -12.18
C HIS A 70 -25.90 9.22 -11.56
N ASP A 71 -25.90 10.32 -12.34
CA ASP A 71 -26.15 11.69 -11.85
C ASP A 71 -25.36 11.99 -10.56
N ALA A 72 -24.07 11.64 -10.59
CA ALA A 72 -23.18 11.66 -9.45
C ALA A 72 -21.87 12.41 -9.72
N ARG A 73 -21.29 12.96 -8.67
CA ARG A 73 -19.91 13.46 -8.65
C ARG A 73 -19.08 12.73 -7.61
N VAL A 74 -17.81 12.61 -7.89
CA VAL A 74 -16.84 12.06 -6.95
C VAL A 74 -15.82 13.14 -6.63
N ASN A 75 -15.67 13.41 -5.34
CA ASN A 75 -14.67 14.31 -4.80
C ASN A 75 -13.58 13.46 -4.11
N TYR A 76 -12.31 13.85 -4.30
CA TYR A 76 -11.18 13.13 -3.71
C TYR A 76 -10.44 14.02 -2.72
N GLU A 77 -10.29 13.54 -1.46
CA GLU A 77 -9.27 14.01 -0.55
C GLU A 77 -8.05 13.10 -0.68
N LEU A 78 -6.91 13.66 -1.09
CA LEU A 78 -5.70 12.90 -1.41
C LEU A 78 -4.56 13.29 -0.48
N LEU A 79 -3.88 12.32 0.11
CA LEU A 79 -2.70 12.52 0.95
C LEU A 79 -1.54 11.61 0.54
N ALA A 80 -0.32 12.02 0.89
CA ALA A 80 0.83 11.14 0.77
C ALA A 80 0.62 9.88 1.64
N TRP A 81 1.01 8.72 1.12
CA TRP A 81 0.74 7.42 1.76
C TRP A 81 1.13 7.37 3.25
N PRO A 82 2.30 7.86 3.69
CA PRO A 82 2.69 7.83 5.10
C PRO A 82 1.77 8.62 6.05
N GLN A 83 0.94 9.52 5.50
CA GLN A 83 0.04 10.38 6.29
C GLN A 83 -1.39 9.84 6.40
N LEU A 84 -1.73 8.82 5.59
CA LEU A 84 -3.11 8.30 5.49
C LEU A 84 -3.62 7.74 6.81
N HIS A 85 -2.83 6.88 7.44
CA HIS A 85 -3.22 6.24 8.69
C HIS A 85 -3.55 7.27 9.79
N ASP A 86 -2.64 8.19 10.05
CA ASP A 86 -2.81 9.19 11.13
C ASP A 86 -3.98 10.13 10.86
N ARG A 87 -4.21 10.48 9.59
CA ARG A 87 -5.35 11.28 9.18
C ARG A 87 -6.68 10.53 9.40
N MET A 88 -6.75 9.23 9.04
CA MET A 88 -7.91 8.40 9.31
C MET A 88 -8.12 8.18 10.80
N ALA A 89 -7.08 7.82 11.55
CA ALA A 89 -7.16 7.60 12.99
C ALA A 89 -7.72 8.82 13.72
N THR A 90 -7.22 10.03 13.39
CA THR A 90 -7.71 11.28 13.95
C THR A 90 -9.18 11.55 13.59
N ALA A 91 -9.54 11.34 12.33
CA ALA A 91 -10.89 11.60 11.83
C ALA A 91 -11.91 10.64 12.43
N PHE A 92 -11.59 9.35 12.44
CA PHE A 92 -12.47 8.30 12.98
C PHE A 92 -12.63 8.44 14.51
N ALA A 93 -11.55 8.70 15.25
CA ALA A 93 -11.63 8.91 16.70
C ALA A 93 -12.48 10.14 17.08
N SER A 94 -12.46 11.19 16.28
CA SER A 94 -13.27 12.39 16.50
C SER A 94 -14.69 12.30 15.94
N GLY A 95 -14.99 11.32 15.09
CA GLY A 95 -16.23 11.24 14.31
C GLY A 95 -16.39 12.40 13.30
N SER A 96 -15.31 13.14 13.00
CA SER A 96 -15.34 14.33 12.15
C SER A 96 -14.74 14.02 10.79
N PHE A 97 -15.53 13.37 9.92
CA PHE A 97 -15.20 13.08 8.53
C PHE A 97 -16.47 12.98 7.70
N ASP A 98 -16.34 13.25 6.40
CA ASP A 98 -17.45 13.19 5.43
C ASP A 98 -17.21 12.15 4.33
N TRP A 99 -16.20 11.30 4.47
CA TRP A 99 -15.84 10.29 3.47
C TRP A 99 -16.89 9.19 3.37
N ASP A 100 -17.30 8.87 2.14
CA ASP A 100 -18.15 7.72 1.83
C ASP A 100 -17.31 6.45 1.64
N ILE A 101 -16.16 6.60 0.96
CA ILE A 101 -15.23 5.52 0.65
C ILE A 101 -13.83 5.93 1.08
N VAL A 102 -13.09 5.00 1.69
CA VAL A 102 -11.69 5.21 2.06
C VAL A 102 -10.81 4.08 1.55
N TYR A 103 -9.60 4.45 1.12
CA TYR A 103 -8.53 3.49 0.88
C TYR A 103 -8.09 2.88 2.20
N MET A 104 -7.88 1.56 2.19
CA MET A 104 -7.30 0.82 3.31
C MET A 104 -6.34 -0.26 2.84
N CYS A 105 -5.38 -0.56 3.70
CA CYS A 105 -4.57 -1.76 3.61
C CYS A 105 -4.78 -2.60 4.89
N GLY A 106 -3.79 -3.11 5.56
CA GLY A 106 -3.92 -3.94 6.77
C GLY A 106 -4.61 -3.32 7.99
N TRP A 107 -5.24 -2.14 7.87
CA TRP A 107 -5.85 -1.39 8.98
C TRP A 107 -7.35 -1.68 9.21
N VAL A 108 -7.95 -2.57 8.41
CA VAL A 108 -9.39 -2.88 8.52
C VAL A 108 -9.83 -3.23 9.95
N PRO A 109 -9.13 -4.07 10.72
CA PRO A 109 -9.54 -4.37 12.08
C PRO A 109 -9.41 -3.19 13.05
N GLU A 110 -8.46 -2.29 12.82
CA GLU A 110 -8.26 -1.11 13.66
C GLU A 110 -9.43 -0.13 13.55
N PHE A 111 -9.98 0.02 12.35
CA PHE A 111 -11.04 0.97 12.06
C PHE A 111 -12.42 0.33 11.91
N ILE A 112 -12.61 -0.88 12.45
CA ILE A 112 -13.82 -1.70 12.27
C ILE A 112 -15.11 -0.97 12.64
N ASP A 113 -15.08 -0.12 13.68
CA ASP A 113 -16.23 0.64 14.16
C ASP A 113 -16.60 1.84 13.27
N SER A 114 -15.68 2.25 12.38
CA SER A 114 -15.88 3.38 11.47
C SER A 114 -16.22 2.97 10.04
N ILE A 115 -16.25 1.67 9.75
CA ILE A 115 -16.51 1.10 8.43
C ILE A 115 -17.61 0.06 8.47
N VAL A 116 -18.20 -0.22 7.31
CA VAL A 116 -19.30 -1.20 7.19
C VAL A 116 -18.94 -2.37 6.27
N PRO A 117 -19.43 -3.60 6.56
CA PRO A 117 -19.26 -4.71 5.64
C PRO A 117 -20.16 -4.50 4.41
N TYR A 118 -19.57 -4.42 3.22
CA TYR A 118 -20.32 -4.17 1.99
C TYR A 118 -19.84 -4.99 0.79
N ALA A 119 -18.62 -5.53 0.83
CA ALA A 119 -18.01 -6.15 -0.36
C ALA A 119 -18.75 -7.41 -0.84
N ASP A 120 -19.57 -8.03 -0.01
CA ASP A 120 -20.49 -9.11 -0.41
C ASP A 120 -21.64 -8.63 -1.30
N LYS A 121 -21.86 -7.31 -1.42
CA LYS A 121 -22.84 -6.69 -2.31
C LYS A 121 -22.29 -6.43 -3.71
N LEU A 122 -21.00 -6.59 -3.94
CA LEU A 122 -20.41 -6.50 -5.28
C LEU A 122 -21.00 -7.59 -6.19
N PRO A 123 -21.07 -7.34 -7.52
CA PRO A 123 -21.54 -8.34 -8.46
C PRO A 123 -20.73 -9.65 -8.35
N ALA A 124 -21.43 -10.79 -8.40
CA ALA A 124 -20.79 -12.10 -8.32
C ALA A 124 -19.73 -12.30 -9.42
N THR A 125 -19.93 -11.71 -10.61
CA THR A 125 -18.97 -11.72 -11.72
C THR A 125 -17.69 -10.95 -11.40
N THR A 126 -17.76 -9.93 -10.55
CA THR A 126 -16.57 -9.20 -10.07
C THR A 126 -15.83 -10.05 -9.06
N VAL A 127 -16.53 -10.57 -8.05
CA VAL A 127 -15.91 -11.35 -6.96
C VAL A 127 -15.30 -12.68 -7.46
N SER A 128 -15.97 -13.38 -8.39
CA SER A 128 -15.50 -14.67 -8.92
C SER A 128 -14.22 -14.56 -9.77
N ASP A 129 -13.89 -13.37 -10.27
CA ASP A 129 -12.68 -13.10 -11.04
C ASP A 129 -11.51 -12.61 -10.17
N MET A 130 -11.62 -12.77 -8.85
CA MET A 130 -10.60 -12.36 -7.87
C MET A 130 -10.05 -13.58 -7.13
N PRO A 131 -8.76 -13.59 -6.72
CA PRO A 131 -8.21 -14.64 -5.87
C PRO A 131 -8.97 -14.67 -4.53
N THR A 132 -9.49 -15.83 -4.13
CA THR A 132 -10.21 -15.98 -2.84
C THR A 132 -9.34 -15.57 -1.64
N SER A 133 -8.03 -15.83 -1.72
CA SER A 133 -7.06 -15.47 -0.67
C SER A 133 -6.92 -13.95 -0.46
N SER A 134 -7.21 -13.14 -1.48
CA SER A 134 -7.07 -11.68 -1.39
C SER A 134 -8.05 -11.04 -0.40
N PHE A 135 -9.16 -11.70 -0.09
CA PHE A 135 -10.12 -11.19 0.90
C PHE A 135 -9.71 -11.38 2.35
N LYS A 136 -8.61 -12.10 2.63
CA LYS A 136 -8.15 -12.38 3.99
C LYS A 136 -7.95 -11.11 4.82
N THR A 137 -7.27 -10.11 4.25
CA THR A 137 -6.93 -8.84 4.90
C THR A 137 -8.13 -7.94 5.19
N VAL A 138 -9.24 -8.15 4.51
CA VAL A 138 -10.44 -7.31 4.58
C VAL A 138 -11.65 -8.05 5.18
N THR A 139 -11.43 -9.26 5.71
CA THR A 139 -12.48 -10.08 6.33
C THR A 139 -12.26 -10.16 7.83
N VAL A 140 -13.24 -9.70 8.61
CA VAL A 140 -13.27 -9.80 10.07
C VAL A 140 -14.57 -10.48 10.46
N ASP A 141 -14.50 -11.51 11.31
CA ASP A 141 -15.67 -12.31 11.77
C ASP A 141 -16.56 -12.79 10.62
N GLY A 142 -15.94 -13.22 9.53
CA GLY A 142 -16.63 -13.74 8.34
C GLY A 142 -17.32 -12.68 7.47
N LYS A 143 -17.20 -11.39 7.79
CA LYS A 143 -17.78 -10.28 7.04
C LYS A 143 -16.70 -9.56 6.24
N ARG A 144 -16.96 -9.23 4.97
CA ARG A 144 -16.04 -8.52 4.08
C ARG A 144 -16.26 -7.02 4.13
N TYR A 145 -15.32 -6.30 4.71
CA TYR A 145 -15.36 -4.84 4.88
C TYR A 145 -14.75 -4.08 3.70
N GLY A 146 -13.91 -4.73 2.90
CA GLY A 146 -13.22 -4.08 1.80
C GLY A 146 -13.31 -4.85 0.48
N ALA A 147 -13.29 -4.11 -0.60
CA ALA A 147 -13.13 -4.60 -1.96
C ALA A 147 -11.67 -4.42 -2.39
N VAL A 148 -10.97 -5.51 -2.46
CA VAL A 148 -9.56 -5.53 -2.86
C VAL A 148 -9.42 -5.12 -4.32
N PHE A 149 -8.45 -4.25 -4.65
CA PHE A 149 -8.30 -3.74 -6.02
C PHE A 149 -6.90 -3.97 -6.63
N THR A 150 -5.93 -4.42 -5.86
CA THR A 150 -4.59 -4.74 -6.36
C THR A 150 -4.05 -6.02 -5.75
N LEU A 151 -3.24 -6.75 -6.52
CA LEU A 151 -2.45 -7.88 -6.04
C LEU A 151 -1.04 -7.38 -5.70
N SER A 152 -0.68 -7.37 -4.43
CA SER A 152 0.57 -6.80 -3.96
C SER A 152 1.27 -7.72 -2.96
N LEU A 153 2.30 -8.41 -3.42
CA LEU A 153 3.21 -9.19 -2.57
C LEU A 153 4.64 -8.69 -2.77
N LEU A 154 5.44 -8.63 -1.71
CA LEU A 154 6.87 -8.36 -1.83
C LEU A 154 7.53 -9.46 -2.69
N THR A 155 8.36 -9.04 -3.63
CA THR A 155 9.17 -9.92 -4.47
C THR A 155 10.61 -9.38 -4.54
N LEU A 156 11.54 -10.19 -5.02
CA LEU A 156 12.90 -9.77 -5.26
C LEU A 156 12.98 -9.03 -6.61
N PHE A 157 13.59 -7.85 -6.60
CA PHE A 157 14.03 -7.13 -7.78
C PHE A 157 15.55 -7.06 -7.82
N TYR A 158 16.12 -7.17 -9.02
CA TYR A 158 17.57 -7.18 -9.20
C TYR A 158 17.98 -6.57 -10.54
N ASN A 159 19.20 -6.03 -10.58
CA ASN A 159 19.81 -5.53 -11.81
C ASN A 159 20.46 -6.69 -12.55
N THR A 160 19.92 -7.05 -13.72
CA THR A 160 20.41 -8.17 -14.54
C THR A 160 21.84 -7.96 -15.05
N GLU A 161 22.20 -6.70 -15.43
CA GLU A 161 23.54 -6.38 -15.88
C GLU A 161 24.58 -6.57 -14.76
N HIS A 162 24.24 -6.23 -13.51
CA HIS A 162 25.14 -6.45 -12.36
C HIS A 162 25.39 -7.94 -12.11
N LEU A 163 24.34 -8.77 -12.24
CA LEU A 163 24.48 -10.22 -12.15
C LEU A 163 25.36 -10.76 -13.29
N ASP A 164 25.10 -10.36 -14.53
CA ASP A 164 25.88 -10.79 -15.71
C ASP A 164 27.38 -10.44 -15.58
N ILE A 165 27.70 -9.21 -15.17
CA ILE A 165 29.09 -8.77 -14.91
C ILE A 165 29.75 -9.60 -13.82
N ALA A 166 28.98 -10.09 -12.83
CA ALA A 166 29.47 -10.95 -11.78
C ALA A 166 29.55 -12.44 -12.19
N GLY A 167 29.06 -12.79 -13.39
CA GLY A 167 28.97 -14.18 -13.85
C GLY A 167 27.84 -14.98 -13.20
N LEU A 168 26.89 -14.30 -12.56
CA LEU A 168 25.73 -14.90 -11.90
C LEU A 168 24.61 -15.05 -12.93
N LYS A 169 24.21 -16.28 -13.24
CA LYS A 169 23.28 -16.60 -14.36
C LYS A 169 21.81 -16.49 -13.98
N GLU A 170 21.50 -16.61 -12.69
CA GLU A 170 20.16 -16.64 -12.17
C GLU A 170 20.07 -15.78 -10.90
N PRO A 171 18.89 -15.29 -10.51
CA PRO A 171 18.72 -14.60 -9.22
C PRO A 171 18.98 -15.56 -8.05
N PRO A 172 19.28 -15.03 -6.85
CA PRO A 172 19.49 -15.84 -5.65
C PRO A 172 18.21 -16.61 -5.30
N LYS A 173 18.34 -17.92 -5.01
CA LYS A 173 17.23 -18.82 -4.71
C LYS A 173 17.09 -19.14 -3.23
N THR A 174 18.17 -18.98 -2.47
CA THR A 174 18.24 -19.27 -1.03
C THR A 174 18.82 -18.09 -0.25
N TRP A 175 18.70 -18.11 1.06
CA TRP A 175 19.36 -17.15 1.95
C TRP A 175 20.89 -17.16 1.77
N ASP A 176 21.48 -18.32 1.58
CA ASP A 176 22.92 -18.43 1.35
C ASP A 176 23.32 -17.82 0.00
N ASP A 177 22.51 -18.02 -1.05
CA ASP A 177 22.71 -17.31 -2.30
C ASP A 177 22.55 -15.80 -2.12
N LEU A 178 21.52 -15.35 -1.40
CA LEU A 178 21.29 -13.92 -1.19
C LEU A 178 22.47 -13.27 -0.45
N LYS A 179 22.99 -13.91 0.61
CA LYS A 179 24.18 -13.47 1.32
C LYS A 179 25.41 -13.43 0.40
N ARG A 180 25.64 -14.49 -0.35
CA ARG A 180 26.75 -14.59 -1.29
C ARG A 180 26.67 -13.51 -2.36
N TYR A 181 25.50 -13.34 -3.01
CA TYR A 181 25.29 -12.33 -4.04
C TYR A 181 25.41 -10.91 -3.49
N THR A 182 24.89 -10.64 -2.30
CA THR A 182 25.06 -9.34 -1.64
C THR A 182 26.54 -8.99 -1.51
N LYS A 183 27.37 -9.92 -1.08
CA LYS A 183 28.82 -9.72 -0.97
C LYS A 183 29.51 -9.56 -2.33
N GLU A 184 29.22 -10.45 -3.30
CA GLU A 184 29.88 -10.46 -4.61
C GLU A 184 29.53 -9.24 -5.46
N LEU A 185 28.30 -8.72 -5.34
CA LEU A 185 27.81 -7.56 -6.06
C LEU A 185 28.18 -6.22 -5.41
N THR A 186 28.70 -6.25 -4.17
CA THR A 186 29.23 -5.06 -3.49
C THR A 186 30.64 -4.78 -3.94
N ARG A 187 30.76 -3.97 -5.01
CA ARG A 187 32.04 -3.60 -5.65
C ARG A 187 31.87 -2.36 -6.52
N ASP A 188 32.95 -1.73 -6.87
CA ASP A 188 33.01 -0.60 -7.82
C ASP A 188 32.08 0.57 -7.40
N GLY A 189 31.94 0.83 -6.10
CA GLY A 189 31.07 1.88 -5.55
C GLY A 189 29.57 1.50 -5.55
N ARG A 190 29.24 0.24 -5.80
CA ARG A 190 27.88 -0.30 -5.76
C ARG A 190 27.69 -1.18 -4.53
N TYR A 191 26.43 -1.30 -4.10
CA TYR A 191 25.98 -2.18 -3.03
C TYR A 191 25.25 -3.40 -3.58
N GLY A 192 25.39 -4.54 -2.94
CA GLY A 192 24.67 -5.76 -3.31
C GLY A 192 23.20 -5.70 -2.95
N TRP A 193 22.86 -4.97 -1.88
CA TRP A 193 21.52 -4.90 -1.32
C TRP A 193 21.13 -3.48 -0.91
N VAL A 194 19.85 -3.17 -0.95
CA VAL A 194 19.27 -1.92 -0.41
C VAL A 194 17.86 -2.15 0.07
N LEU A 195 17.48 -1.58 1.21
CA LEU A 195 16.11 -1.45 1.72
C LEU A 195 15.97 -0.17 2.56
N ASP A 196 14.75 0.19 2.93
CA ASP A 196 14.42 1.35 3.76
C ASP A 196 14.24 0.92 5.24
N TYR A 197 15.33 0.73 5.94
CA TYR A 197 15.32 0.33 7.34
C TYR A 197 15.09 1.50 8.32
N GLY A 198 14.98 2.73 7.84
CA GLY A 198 14.68 3.91 8.65
C GLY A 198 13.18 4.05 8.99
N ASP A 199 12.30 3.40 8.24
CA ASP A 199 10.88 3.33 8.56
C ASP A 199 10.60 2.18 9.53
N SER A 200 10.14 2.49 10.73
CA SER A 200 9.90 1.49 11.78
C SER A 200 8.48 0.92 11.76
N ALA A 201 7.51 1.64 11.20
CA ALA A 201 6.10 1.29 11.31
C ALA A 201 5.44 1.06 9.94
N GLY A 202 4.31 0.38 9.98
CA GLY A 202 3.42 0.21 8.83
C GLY A 202 3.77 -0.92 7.87
N ILE A 203 2.94 -1.04 6.83
CA ILE A 203 3.15 -1.98 5.73
C ILE A 203 4.25 -1.43 4.82
N GLY A 204 5.32 -2.20 4.63
CA GLY A 204 6.45 -1.79 3.79
C GLY A 204 7.63 -1.19 4.55
N GLY A 205 7.54 -1.10 5.89
CA GLY A 205 8.66 -0.72 6.74
C GLY A 205 9.51 -1.93 7.19
N THR A 206 10.47 -1.65 8.05
CA THR A 206 11.46 -2.61 8.56
C THR A 206 10.85 -3.90 9.11
N ALA A 207 9.72 -3.79 9.85
CA ALA A 207 9.03 -4.95 10.40
C ALA A 207 8.50 -5.89 9.31
N SER A 208 8.01 -5.35 8.18
CA SER A 208 7.48 -6.14 7.07
C SER A 208 8.56 -7.00 6.40
N TYR A 209 9.74 -6.46 6.21
CA TYR A 209 10.88 -7.23 5.67
C TYR A 209 11.31 -8.34 6.62
N TRP A 210 11.38 -8.05 7.92
CA TRP A 210 11.68 -9.06 8.92
C TRP A 210 10.60 -10.16 8.97
N MET A 211 9.31 -9.83 8.83
CA MET A 211 8.24 -10.82 8.78
C MET A 211 8.35 -11.79 7.59
N CYS A 212 8.85 -11.33 6.43
CA CYS A 212 9.19 -12.24 5.34
C CYS A 212 10.25 -13.25 5.78
N PHE A 213 11.34 -12.77 6.38
CA PHE A 213 12.41 -13.64 6.88
C PHE A 213 11.93 -14.53 8.03
N LEU A 214 11.06 -14.05 8.94
CA LEU A 214 10.47 -14.86 10.01
C LEU A 214 9.76 -16.09 9.46
N GLN A 215 8.89 -15.93 8.47
CA GLN A 215 8.20 -17.05 7.84
C GLN A 215 9.14 -17.97 7.08
N GLN A 216 10.12 -17.39 6.37
CA GLN A 216 11.14 -18.15 5.67
C GLN A 216 12.02 -19.00 6.66
N ALA A 217 12.16 -18.53 7.90
CA ALA A 217 12.79 -19.29 8.99
C ALA A 217 11.85 -20.34 9.62
N GLY A 218 10.59 -20.41 9.24
CA GLY A 218 9.57 -21.30 9.81
C GLY A 218 8.88 -20.76 11.06
N GLY A 219 9.06 -19.48 11.36
CA GLY A 219 8.41 -18.81 12.48
C GLY A 219 7.02 -18.24 12.12
N THR A 220 6.26 -17.94 13.17
CA THR A 220 4.96 -17.24 13.11
C THR A 220 4.96 -16.07 14.09
N MET A 221 4.09 -15.09 13.84
CA MET A 221 3.93 -13.94 14.73
C MET A 221 3.29 -14.33 16.06
N TYR A 222 2.24 -15.16 16.01
CA TYR A 222 1.39 -15.49 17.16
C TYR A 222 1.22 -16.98 17.34
N GLY A 223 1.08 -17.40 18.59
CA GLY A 223 0.61 -18.73 18.98
C GLY A 223 -0.91 -18.86 18.86
N GLU A 224 -1.42 -20.05 19.21
CA GLU A 224 -2.85 -20.34 19.20
C GLU A 224 -3.65 -19.48 20.19
N ASP A 225 -3.01 -19.00 21.24
CA ASP A 225 -3.56 -18.09 22.24
C ASP A 225 -3.56 -16.61 21.81
N GLY A 226 -3.12 -16.31 20.58
CA GLY A 226 -3.00 -14.95 20.04
C GLY A 226 -1.83 -14.15 20.62
N MET A 227 -1.00 -14.75 21.48
CA MET A 227 0.18 -14.09 22.05
C MET A 227 1.40 -14.21 21.12
N PRO A 228 2.35 -13.23 21.15
CA PRO A 228 3.52 -13.27 20.29
C PRO A 228 4.43 -14.45 20.65
N VAL A 229 4.87 -15.20 19.64
CA VAL A 229 5.81 -16.32 19.76
C VAL A 229 7.10 -16.11 18.98
N PHE A 230 7.27 -14.99 18.33
CA PHE A 230 8.41 -14.68 17.46
C PHE A 230 9.71 -14.34 18.22
N GLY A 231 9.68 -14.21 19.54
CA GLY A 231 10.88 -14.06 20.38
C GLY A 231 11.77 -15.30 20.43
N ASN A 232 11.46 -16.33 19.63
CA ASN A 232 12.14 -17.62 19.54
C ASN A 232 13.30 -17.61 18.51
N GLU A 233 13.89 -18.80 18.27
CA GLU A 233 15.01 -18.96 17.34
C GLU A 233 14.70 -18.47 15.91
N ALA A 234 13.51 -18.78 15.39
CA ALA A 234 13.12 -18.34 14.04
C ALA A 234 13.07 -16.80 13.89
N GLY A 235 12.57 -16.09 14.90
CA GLY A 235 12.58 -14.62 14.88
C GLY A 235 13.97 -14.03 15.03
N ILE A 236 14.84 -14.69 15.81
CA ILE A 236 16.24 -14.31 15.97
C ILE A 236 16.99 -14.53 14.66
N ASP A 237 16.80 -15.67 13.98
CA ASP A 237 17.44 -16.00 12.70
C ASP A 237 16.98 -15.04 11.59
N ALA A 238 15.70 -14.68 11.57
CA ALA A 238 15.17 -13.69 10.66
C ALA A 238 15.88 -12.33 10.79
N LEU A 239 16.08 -11.86 12.03
CA LEU A 239 16.82 -10.62 12.26
C LEU A 239 18.31 -10.79 11.99
N GLN A 240 18.90 -11.95 12.31
CA GLN A 240 20.29 -12.25 12.01
C GLN A 240 20.54 -12.20 10.50
N MET A 241 19.62 -12.71 9.68
CA MET A 241 19.70 -12.59 8.21
C MET A 241 19.80 -11.13 7.77
N MET A 242 19.00 -10.22 8.33
CA MET A 242 19.07 -8.79 8.03
C MET A 242 20.43 -8.19 8.45
N LEU A 243 20.92 -8.55 9.63
CA LEU A 243 22.23 -8.10 10.13
C LEU A 243 23.39 -8.61 9.24
N ASP A 244 23.29 -9.85 8.79
CA ASP A 244 24.28 -10.43 7.87
C ASP A 244 24.30 -9.67 6.53
N LEU A 245 23.14 -9.37 5.95
CA LEU A 245 23.04 -8.58 4.72
C LEU A 245 23.62 -7.18 4.90
N MET A 246 23.34 -6.51 6.05
CA MET A 246 23.96 -5.21 6.36
C MET A 246 25.48 -5.28 6.35
N LYS A 247 26.05 -6.29 6.99
CA LYS A 247 27.50 -6.49 7.08
C LYS A 247 28.16 -6.87 5.74
N LEU A 248 27.42 -7.62 4.90
CA LEU A 248 27.96 -8.15 3.64
C LEU A 248 27.93 -7.16 2.48
N GLY A 249 27.07 -6.12 2.51
CA GLY A 249 27.04 -5.17 1.42
C GLY A 249 25.70 -4.49 1.16
N THR A 250 24.94 -4.24 2.22
CA THR A 250 23.77 -3.34 2.13
C THR A 250 24.27 -1.89 2.06
N ASP A 251 23.57 -1.03 1.29
CA ASP A 251 23.80 0.40 1.30
C ASP A 251 23.69 0.94 2.75
N PRO A 252 24.72 1.57 3.31
CA PRO A 252 24.67 2.13 4.66
C PRO A 252 23.56 3.15 4.86
N GLY A 253 23.13 3.84 3.79
CA GLY A 253 21.99 4.77 3.81
C GLY A 253 20.67 4.10 4.18
N SER A 254 20.56 2.78 4.00
CA SER A 254 19.36 1.99 4.34
C SER A 254 18.84 2.21 5.76
N ILE A 255 19.74 2.45 6.73
CA ILE A 255 19.37 2.72 8.13
C ILE A 255 18.58 4.04 8.28
N SER A 256 18.79 4.98 7.34
CA SER A 256 18.23 6.34 7.39
C SER A 256 17.09 6.55 6.39
N TYR A 257 16.91 5.64 5.42
CA TYR A 257 15.84 5.76 4.45
C TYR A 257 14.48 5.56 5.14
N SER A 258 13.65 6.61 5.08
CA SER A 258 12.37 6.69 5.80
C SER A 258 11.18 6.25 4.95
N GLY A 259 11.42 5.70 3.78
CA GLY A 259 10.38 5.18 2.90
C GLY A 259 10.96 4.42 1.72
N ILE A 260 10.16 3.52 1.18
CA ILE A 260 10.54 2.62 0.08
C ILE A 260 11.07 3.35 -1.16
N ASN A 261 10.63 4.60 -1.40
CA ASN A 261 11.09 5.39 -2.54
C ASN A 261 12.56 5.77 -2.43
N ASP A 262 13.10 6.00 -1.22
CA ASP A 262 14.51 6.29 -1.03
C ASP A 262 15.38 5.11 -1.47
N ALA A 263 15.06 3.90 -0.99
CA ALA A 263 15.74 2.68 -1.38
C ALA A 263 15.55 2.35 -2.87
N THR A 264 14.33 2.55 -3.40
CA THR A 264 14.01 2.37 -4.82
C THR A 264 14.90 3.25 -5.70
N ASN A 265 15.07 4.53 -5.37
CA ASN A 265 15.91 5.46 -6.12
C ASN A 265 17.39 5.02 -6.15
N VAL A 266 17.89 4.37 -5.10
CA VAL A 266 19.24 3.81 -5.09
C VAL A 266 19.37 2.68 -6.11
N LEU A 267 18.42 1.75 -6.16
CA LEU A 267 18.41 0.67 -7.17
C LEU A 267 18.25 1.23 -8.59
N LEU A 268 17.27 2.15 -8.81
CA LEU A 268 17.01 2.74 -10.13
C LEU A 268 18.18 3.58 -10.66
N SER A 269 19.01 4.13 -9.77
CA SER A 269 20.23 4.81 -10.16
C SER A 269 21.38 3.87 -10.54
N GLY A 270 21.23 2.55 -10.36
CA GLY A 270 22.27 1.55 -10.57
C GLY A 270 23.30 1.46 -9.44
N ARG A 271 23.07 2.11 -8.30
CA ARG A 271 23.97 2.08 -7.13
C ARG A 271 23.77 0.86 -6.24
N ALA A 272 22.63 0.16 -6.36
CA ALA A 272 22.41 -1.12 -5.71
C ALA A 272 22.04 -2.18 -6.74
N SER A 273 22.21 -3.45 -6.36
CA SER A 273 22.02 -4.59 -7.26
C SER A 273 20.74 -5.35 -7.01
N MET A 274 20.27 -5.39 -5.76
CA MET A 274 19.08 -6.16 -5.36
C MET A 274 18.30 -5.43 -4.26
N MET A 275 16.97 -5.63 -4.25
CA MET A 275 16.05 -5.21 -3.18
C MET A 275 14.78 -6.06 -3.15
N MET A 276 14.09 -6.11 -2.01
CA MET A 276 12.66 -6.49 -1.96
C MET A 276 11.82 -5.25 -2.22
N ASN A 277 10.79 -5.39 -3.05
CA ASN A 277 9.85 -4.30 -3.29
C ASN A 277 8.48 -4.84 -3.76
N TRP A 278 7.52 -3.93 -3.81
CA TRP A 278 6.17 -4.15 -4.34
C TRP A 278 6.15 -4.17 -5.87
N PRO A 279 5.16 -4.79 -6.50
CA PRO A 279 5.11 -4.97 -7.95
C PRO A 279 5.14 -3.68 -8.77
N TYR A 280 4.60 -2.57 -8.24
CA TYR A 280 4.55 -1.28 -8.93
C TYR A 280 5.93 -0.77 -9.36
N MET A 281 7.00 -1.20 -8.67
CA MET A 281 8.38 -0.80 -8.96
C MET A 281 8.80 -1.09 -10.41
N TRP A 282 8.17 -2.04 -11.07
CA TRP A 282 8.48 -2.34 -12.48
C TRP A 282 8.33 -1.11 -13.38
N LYS A 283 7.28 -0.31 -13.16
CA LYS A 283 6.97 0.83 -14.03
C LYS A 283 8.01 1.96 -13.95
N PRO A 284 8.34 2.53 -12.78
CA PRO A 284 9.38 3.55 -12.66
C PRO A 284 10.75 3.06 -13.13
N ALA A 285 11.03 1.76 -13.04
CA ALA A 285 12.28 1.20 -13.55
C ALA A 285 12.43 1.27 -15.07
N GLN A 286 11.33 1.40 -15.81
CA GLN A 286 11.32 1.57 -17.26
C GLN A 286 11.16 3.04 -17.70
N ASP A 287 11.04 3.99 -16.78
CA ASP A 287 10.91 5.42 -17.07
C ASP A 287 12.29 6.09 -17.17
N PRO A 288 12.67 6.65 -18.35
CA PRO A 288 13.96 7.31 -18.52
C PRO A 288 14.16 8.57 -17.65
N LYS A 289 13.10 9.11 -17.08
CA LYS A 289 13.17 10.24 -16.15
C LYS A 289 13.54 9.81 -14.72
N GLN A 290 13.30 8.54 -14.37
CA GLN A 290 13.47 8.01 -13.02
C GLN A 290 14.58 6.96 -12.93
N SER A 291 14.88 6.25 -14.02
CA SER A 291 15.74 5.07 -14.00
C SER A 291 16.93 5.17 -14.93
N LYS A 292 18.09 4.71 -14.45
CA LYS A 292 19.31 4.45 -15.24
C LYS A 292 19.48 2.98 -15.62
N ILE A 293 18.55 2.11 -15.16
CA ILE A 293 18.61 0.67 -15.38
C ILE A 293 17.50 0.17 -16.32
N ILE A 294 17.05 1.01 -17.25
CA ILE A 294 16.00 0.65 -18.22
C ILE A 294 16.37 -0.63 -18.96
N GLY A 295 15.44 -1.58 -19.02
CA GLY A 295 15.65 -2.87 -19.65
C GLY A 295 16.57 -3.82 -18.88
N LYS A 296 17.05 -3.43 -17.69
CA LYS A 296 17.98 -4.20 -16.88
C LYS A 296 17.40 -4.64 -15.53
N LEU A 297 16.08 -4.45 -15.31
CA LEU A 297 15.42 -4.93 -14.11
C LEU A 297 14.92 -6.36 -14.32
N GLY A 298 15.29 -7.27 -13.42
CA GLY A 298 14.72 -8.60 -13.27
C GLY A 298 13.85 -8.68 -12.02
N GLY A 299 12.90 -9.62 -12.02
CA GLY A 299 12.09 -9.99 -10.88
C GLY A 299 12.18 -11.47 -10.58
N ALA A 300 12.12 -11.85 -9.30
CA ALA A 300 12.09 -13.23 -8.85
C ALA A 300 11.26 -13.36 -7.56
N VAL A 301 10.81 -14.59 -7.25
CA VAL A 301 10.29 -14.89 -5.91
C VAL A 301 11.36 -14.61 -4.86
N LEU A 302 10.96 -14.30 -3.65
CA LEU A 302 11.90 -14.08 -2.54
C LEU A 302 12.72 -15.35 -2.30
N PRO A 303 14.04 -15.23 -2.03
CA PRO A 303 14.90 -16.36 -1.74
C PRO A 303 14.39 -17.18 -0.57
N ALA A 304 14.46 -18.51 -0.69
CA ALA A 304 14.02 -19.43 0.36
C ALA A 304 14.95 -19.41 1.56
N GLY A 305 14.37 -19.35 2.74
CA GLY A 305 15.03 -19.70 4.00
C GLY A 305 14.88 -21.20 4.31
N PRO A 306 15.19 -21.63 5.55
CA PRO A 306 15.09 -23.03 5.97
C PRO A 306 13.71 -23.66 5.75
N ALA A 307 12.64 -22.89 5.88
CA ALA A 307 11.26 -23.35 5.70
C ALA A 307 10.68 -23.06 4.31
N GLY A 308 11.47 -22.50 3.39
CA GLY A 308 11.02 -22.15 2.05
C GLY A 308 10.94 -20.65 1.83
N THR A 309 10.36 -20.25 0.65
CA THR A 309 10.07 -18.85 0.37
C THR A 309 8.75 -18.41 1.03
N ALA A 310 8.70 -17.17 1.47
CA ALA A 310 7.50 -16.54 2.01
C ALA A 310 7.56 -15.03 1.79
N SER A 311 6.40 -14.38 1.81
CA SER A 311 6.26 -12.94 1.57
C SER A 311 5.32 -12.30 2.60
N ILE A 312 4.98 -11.03 2.39
CA ILE A 312 3.93 -10.31 3.10
C ILE A 312 2.93 -9.76 2.10
N ASP A 313 1.67 -9.71 2.51
CA ASP A 313 0.57 -9.17 1.74
C ASP A 313 0.45 -7.66 1.97
N GLY A 314 0.68 -6.87 0.93
CA GLY A 314 0.45 -5.44 0.86
C GLY A 314 -0.79 -5.09 0.04
N THR A 315 -1.76 -5.98 -0.01
CA THR A 315 -3.00 -5.83 -0.77
C THR A 315 -3.82 -4.66 -0.25
N ASP A 316 -4.26 -3.83 -1.18
CA ASP A 316 -5.04 -2.62 -0.91
C ASP A 316 -6.51 -2.81 -1.26
N ALA A 317 -7.37 -2.11 -0.53
CA ALA A 317 -8.81 -2.23 -0.67
C ALA A 317 -9.53 -0.87 -0.58
N TRP A 318 -10.69 -0.81 -1.21
CA TRP A 318 -11.70 0.22 -0.97
C TRP A 318 -12.63 -0.24 0.14
N THR A 319 -12.81 0.58 1.16
CA THR A 319 -13.76 0.33 2.25
C THR A 319 -14.82 1.43 2.30
N MET A 320 -16.01 1.08 2.77
CA MET A 320 -17.11 2.00 2.92
C MET A 320 -17.22 2.43 4.37
N THR A 321 -17.37 3.73 4.63
CA THR A 321 -17.48 4.24 5.99
C THR A 321 -18.90 4.13 6.54
N THR A 322 -19.04 4.26 7.87
CA THR A 322 -20.37 4.35 8.54
C THR A 322 -21.12 5.64 8.19
N HIS A 323 -20.43 6.67 7.66
CA HIS A 323 -21.00 7.95 7.23
C HIS A 323 -21.41 7.96 5.76
N CYS A 324 -21.26 6.84 5.02
CA CYS A 324 -21.60 6.76 3.61
C CYS A 324 -23.06 7.16 3.36
N LYS A 325 -23.26 8.21 2.57
CA LYS A 325 -24.55 8.84 2.29
C LYS A 325 -25.40 8.01 1.36
N ASP A 326 -24.79 7.32 0.39
CA ASP A 326 -25.45 6.43 -0.56
C ASP A 326 -24.65 5.14 -0.74
N PRO A 327 -24.88 4.11 0.10
CA PRO A 327 -24.16 2.84 0.02
C PRO A 327 -24.32 2.11 -1.32
N SER A 328 -25.43 2.31 -2.03
CA SER A 328 -25.66 1.68 -3.33
C SER A 328 -24.80 2.31 -4.41
N LEU A 329 -24.80 3.64 -4.47
CA LEU A 329 -23.96 4.41 -5.38
C LEU A 329 -22.47 4.19 -5.10
N ALA A 330 -22.08 4.18 -3.82
CA ALA A 330 -20.70 3.89 -3.39
C ALA A 330 -20.26 2.49 -3.81
N THR A 331 -21.10 1.47 -3.65
CA THR A 331 -20.81 0.11 -4.15
C THR A 331 -20.66 0.09 -5.66
N GLY A 332 -21.52 0.82 -6.40
CA GLY A 332 -21.41 0.98 -7.85
C GLY A 332 -20.13 1.67 -8.30
N LEU A 333 -19.64 2.66 -7.54
CA LEU A 333 -18.35 3.30 -7.80
C LEU A 333 -17.19 2.33 -7.61
N VAL A 334 -17.21 1.55 -6.54
CA VAL A 334 -16.17 0.53 -6.30
C VAL A 334 -16.20 -0.55 -7.37
N ASP A 335 -17.38 -1.01 -7.80
CA ASP A 335 -17.49 -1.98 -8.91
C ASP A 335 -16.95 -1.40 -10.23
N PHE A 336 -17.19 -0.11 -10.48
CA PHE A 336 -16.57 0.59 -11.61
C PHE A 336 -15.04 0.60 -11.52
N TYR A 337 -14.45 0.88 -10.33
CA TYR A 337 -13.00 0.81 -10.12
C TYR A 337 -12.44 -0.60 -10.34
N LEU A 338 -13.24 -1.62 -10.08
CA LEU A 338 -12.90 -3.02 -10.28
C LEU A 338 -13.25 -3.54 -11.68
N SER A 339 -13.82 -2.72 -12.56
CA SER A 339 -14.14 -3.15 -13.92
C SER A 339 -12.88 -3.53 -14.69
N PRO A 340 -12.93 -4.51 -15.62
CA PRO A 340 -11.76 -4.95 -16.37
C PRO A 340 -11.04 -3.83 -17.11
N GLU A 341 -11.79 -2.88 -17.67
CA GLU A 341 -11.22 -1.72 -18.38
C GLU A 341 -10.40 -0.83 -17.43
N VAL A 342 -10.96 -0.48 -16.27
CA VAL A 342 -10.30 0.38 -15.28
C VAL A 342 -9.09 -0.31 -14.69
N GLN A 343 -9.21 -1.60 -14.32
CA GLN A 343 -8.12 -2.40 -13.79
C GLN A 343 -6.97 -2.56 -14.79
N LYS A 344 -7.28 -2.79 -16.07
CA LYS A 344 -6.28 -2.86 -17.14
C LYS A 344 -5.58 -1.51 -17.31
N ARG A 345 -6.33 -0.43 -17.34
CA ARG A 345 -5.78 0.92 -17.49
C ARG A 345 -4.88 1.29 -16.32
N GLN A 346 -5.32 1.00 -15.09
CA GLN A 346 -4.52 1.18 -13.89
C GLN A 346 -3.19 0.43 -13.98
N ALA A 347 -3.23 -0.85 -14.35
CA ALA A 347 -2.04 -1.68 -14.48
C ALA A 347 -1.04 -1.08 -15.49
N LEU A 348 -1.50 -0.73 -16.69
CA LEU A 348 -0.67 -0.17 -17.75
C LEU A 348 -0.08 1.20 -17.42
N ASP A 349 -0.83 2.05 -16.70
CA ASP A 349 -0.39 3.40 -16.37
C ASP A 349 0.52 3.46 -15.14
N THR A 350 0.21 2.68 -14.10
CA THR A 350 0.86 2.81 -12.79
C THR A 350 1.81 1.65 -12.44
N GLY A 351 1.66 0.49 -13.07
CA GLY A 351 2.37 -0.73 -12.70
C GLY A 351 1.76 -1.48 -11.51
N TRP A 352 0.64 -1.01 -10.96
CA TRP A 352 -0.10 -1.73 -9.93
C TRP A 352 -0.78 -2.94 -10.56
N LEU A 353 -0.49 -4.12 -10.03
CA LEU A 353 -1.07 -5.33 -10.58
C LEU A 353 -2.57 -5.38 -10.28
N PRO A 354 -3.41 -5.67 -11.30
CA PRO A 354 -4.85 -5.77 -11.11
C PRO A 354 -5.19 -6.97 -10.25
N ILE A 355 -6.27 -6.87 -9.48
CA ILE A 355 -6.77 -8.01 -8.68
C ILE A 355 -7.54 -9.02 -9.54
N ARG A 356 -8.10 -8.57 -10.66
CA ARG A 356 -8.89 -9.44 -11.55
C ARG A 356 -7.99 -10.41 -12.31
N LEU A 357 -8.25 -11.71 -12.16
CA LEU A 357 -7.49 -12.77 -12.81
C LEU A 357 -7.56 -12.69 -14.33
N SER A 358 -8.72 -12.33 -14.89
CA SER A 358 -8.90 -12.12 -16.33
C SER A 358 -8.03 -10.99 -16.87
N VAL A 359 -7.85 -9.91 -16.11
CA VAL A 359 -7.01 -8.77 -16.48
C VAL A 359 -5.52 -9.11 -16.31
N LEU A 360 -5.17 -9.84 -15.27
CA LEU A 360 -3.81 -10.36 -15.09
C LEU A 360 -3.39 -11.29 -16.26
N ALA A 361 -4.33 -12.03 -16.84
CA ALA A 361 -4.09 -12.90 -18.00
C ALA A 361 -4.11 -12.14 -19.35
N ASP A 362 -4.44 -10.86 -19.38
CA ASP A 362 -4.46 -10.05 -20.61
C ASP A 362 -3.05 -9.93 -21.22
N ALA A 363 -2.92 -10.18 -22.51
CA ALA A 363 -1.62 -10.24 -23.20
C ALA A 363 -0.86 -8.90 -23.18
N GLU A 364 -1.58 -7.77 -23.22
CA GLU A 364 -0.96 -6.42 -23.13
C GLU A 364 -0.45 -6.14 -21.72
N VAL A 365 -1.21 -6.53 -20.69
CA VAL A 365 -0.79 -6.43 -19.29
C VAL A 365 0.43 -7.30 -19.01
N GLN A 366 0.41 -8.56 -19.46
CA GLN A 366 1.54 -9.49 -19.32
C GLN A 366 2.81 -8.97 -20.01
N LYS A 367 2.67 -8.37 -21.18
CA LYS A 367 3.79 -7.76 -21.92
C LYS A 367 4.34 -6.52 -21.21
N ALA A 368 3.46 -5.68 -20.67
CA ALA A 368 3.85 -4.42 -20.00
C ALA A 368 4.42 -4.66 -18.59
N LEU A 369 3.94 -5.68 -17.90
CA LEU A 369 4.24 -6.01 -16.51
C LEU A 369 4.65 -7.49 -16.36
N PRO A 370 5.81 -7.89 -16.89
CA PRO A 370 6.26 -9.30 -16.84
C PRO A 370 6.49 -9.80 -15.40
N ASN A 371 6.67 -8.90 -14.43
CA ASN A 371 6.73 -9.24 -13.01
C ASN A 371 5.38 -9.76 -12.46
N ALA A 372 4.28 -9.63 -13.17
CA ALA A 372 2.99 -10.22 -12.77
C ALA A 372 3.10 -11.74 -12.57
N SER A 373 3.83 -12.43 -13.45
CA SER A 373 4.07 -13.87 -13.33
C SER A 373 4.87 -14.24 -12.07
N VAL A 374 5.81 -13.39 -11.67
CA VAL A 374 6.60 -13.56 -10.44
C VAL A 374 5.72 -13.43 -9.20
N VAL A 375 4.81 -12.43 -9.17
CA VAL A 375 3.89 -12.24 -8.05
C VAL A 375 2.88 -13.39 -7.95
N LEU A 376 2.38 -13.87 -9.08
CA LEU A 376 1.51 -15.06 -9.11
C LEU A 376 2.24 -16.32 -8.61
N GLU A 377 3.54 -16.48 -8.91
CA GLU A 377 4.35 -17.57 -8.38
C GLU A 377 4.56 -17.38 -6.85
N GLN A 378 4.91 -16.16 -6.39
CA GLN A 378 5.05 -15.86 -4.97
C GLN A 378 3.75 -16.13 -4.19
N ALA A 379 2.59 -15.87 -4.79
CA ALA A 379 1.28 -16.12 -4.19
C ALA A 379 0.95 -17.59 -3.94
N LYS A 380 1.69 -18.54 -4.53
CA LYS A 380 1.56 -19.97 -4.24
C LYS A 380 2.26 -20.39 -2.94
N HIS A 381 3.07 -19.52 -2.38
CA HIS A 381 3.82 -19.74 -1.16
C HIS A 381 3.19 -19.00 0.02
N PRO A 382 3.50 -19.37 1.28
CA PRO A 382 3.00 -18.66 2.45
C PRO A 382 3.27 -17.16 2.41
N TYR A 383 2.33 -16.39 2.87
CA TYR A 383 2.50 -14.96 3.11
C TYR A 383 1.67 -14.52 4.33
N ASN A 384 2.19 -13.56 5.07
CA ASN A 384 1.46 -12.99 6.19
C ASN A 384 0.46 -11.96 5.70
N SER A 385 -0.79 -12.15 6.13
CA SER A 385 -1.78 -11.09 6.15
C SER A 385 -1.88 -10.61 7.58
N PHE A 386 -1.44 -9.40 7.82
CA PHE A 386 -1.42 -8.87 9.16
C PHE A 386 -2.78 -8.23 9.47
N VAL A 387 -3.61 -8.92 10.25
CA VAL A 387 -4.98 -8.50 10.55
C VAL A 387 -5.13 -8.37 12.06
N THR A 388 -4.82 -7.19 12.61
CA THR A 388 -4.99 -6.88 14.04
C THR A 388 -5.33 -5.41 14.24
N ALA A 389 -6.16 -5.11 15.23
CA ALA A 389 -6.52 -3.74 15.59
C ALA A 389 -5.32 -2.88 16.07
N SER A 390 -4.24 -3.51 16.52
CA SER A 390 -3.03 -2.82 17.01
C SER A 390 -1.90 -2.83 15.99
N TYR A 391 -2.19 -2.98 14.70
CA TYR A 391 -1.20 -3.20 13.65
C TYR A 391 -0.02 -2.22 13.69
N ASN A 392 -0.29 -0.92 13.68
CA ASN A 392 0.77 0.10 13.67
C ASN A 392 1.59 0.10 14.96
N GLN A 393 0.97 -0.06 16.12
CA GLN A 393 1.69 -0.12 17.40
C GLN A 393 2.63 -1.34 17.44
N ILE A 394 2.17 -2.49 16.95
CA ILE A 394 2.94 -3.73 16.93
C ILE A 394 4.10 -3.63 15.95
N THR A 395 3.85 -3.16 14.71
CA THR A 395 4.92 -3.00 13.72
C THR A 395 5.94 -1.97 14.14
N GLN A 396 5.53 -0.89 14.80
CA GLN A 396 6.43 0.11 15.36
C GLN A 396 7.31 -0.46 16.47
N ALA A 397 6.73 -1.24 17.39
CA ALA A 397 7.50 -1.88 18.47
C ALA A 397 8.57 -2.81 17.89
N ILE A 398 8.19 -3.70 16.96
CA ILE A 398 9.11 -4.62 16.29
C ILE A 398 10.17 -3.85 15.50
N GLY A 399 9.76 -2.92 14.63
CA GLY A 399 10.65 -2.16 13.76
C GLY A 399 11.68 -1.34 14.55
N THR A 400 11.26 -0.73 15.67
CA THR A 400 12.17 0.01 16.57
C THR A 400 13.28 -0.88 17.13
N GLU A 401 12.96 -2.09 17.58
CA GLU A 401 13.98 -2.99 18.13
C GLU A 401 14.90 -3.55 17.03
N ILE A 402 14.35 -3.83 15.84
CA ILE A 402 15.15 -4.20 14.67
C ILE A 402 16.13 -3.08 14.30
N GLN A 403 15.67 -1.82 14.24
CA GLN A 403 16.52 -0.68 13.94
C GLN A 403 17.67 -0.51 14.94
N LYS A 404 17.41 -0.70 16.25
CA LYS A 404 18.46 -0.68 17.26
C LYS A 404 19.52 -1.76 17.00
N ALA A 405 19.10 -2.95 16.57
CA ALA A 405 20.02 -4.02 16.22
C ALA A 405 20.83 -3.70 14.94
N LEU A 406 20.19 -3.20 13.89
CA LEU A 406 20.83 -2.75 12.66
C LEU A 406 21.85 -1.63 12.90
N GLN A 407 21.62 -0.78 13.90
CA GLN A 407 22.55 0.26 14.36
C GLN A 407 23.66 -0.26 15.29
N GLY A 408 23.69 -1.57 15.58
CA GLY A 408 24.68 -2.18 16.47
C GLY A 408 24.48 -1.91 17.96
N LYS A 409 23.32 -1.38 18.37
CA LYS A 409 22.99 -1.05 19.78
C LYS A 409 22.61 -2.26 20.62
N GLN A 410 22.22 -3.36 19.99
CA GLN A 410 21.83 -4.62 20.60
C GLN A 410 21.99 -5.79 19.60
N ASN A 411 22.02 -7.02 20.09
CA ASN A 411 22.04 -8.18 19.22
C ASN A 411 20.61 -8.67 18.87
N ALA A 412 20.50 -9.61 17.91
CA ALA A 412 19.22 -10.11 17.44
C ALA A 412 18.36 -10.74 18.57
N LYS A 413 18.96 -11.50 19.47
CA LYS A 413 18.26 -12.14 20.59
C LYS A 413 17.66 -11.11 21.55
N GLN A 414 18.41 -10.07 21.91
CA GLN A 414 17.92 -9.00 22.77
C GLN A 414 16.79 -8.23 22.08
N ALA A 415 16.96 -7.88 20.80
CA ALA A 415 15.94 -7.17 20.03
C ALA A 415 14.61 -7.93 19.99
N MET A 416 14.64 -9.23 19.65
CA MET A 416 13.43 -10.04 19.53
C MET A 416 12.76 -10.33 20.87
N SER A 417 13.53 -10.48 21.94
CA SER A 417 12.98 -10.61 23.30
C SER A 417 12.21 -9.34 23.70
N VAL A 418 12.84 -8.16 23.56
CA VAL A 418 12.22 -6.88 23.94
C VAL A 418 10.98 -6.60 23.05
N ALA A 419 11.08 -6.84 21.75
CA ALA A 419 9.94 -6.65 20.84
C ALA A 419 8.77 -7.57 21.23
N SER A 420 9.02 -8.84 21.55
CA SER A 420 7.99 -9.79 21.97
C SER A 420 7.30 -9.36 23.27
N ASP A 421 8.05 -8.85 24.25
CA ASP A 421 7.50 -8.35 25.50
C ASP A 421 6.64 -7.09 25.30
N GLN A 422 7.09 -6.17 24.45
CA GLN A 422 6.33 -4.97 24.06
C GLN A 422 5.03 -5.33 23.36
N VAL A 423 5.08 -6.24 22.38
CA VAL A 423 3.89 -6.71 21.65
C VAL A 423 2.91 -7.42 22.58
N SER A 424 3.42 -8.25 23.52
CA SER A 424 2.59 -8.87 24.56
C SER A 424 1.86 -7.84 25.42
N SER A 425 2.53 -6.74 25.74
CA SER A 425 1.93 -5.65 26.53
C SER A 425 0.87 -4.89 25.73
N ILE A 426 1.12 -4.61 24.46
CA ILE A 426 0.16 -3.96 23.55
C ILE A 426 -1.13 -4.81 23.42
N ILE A 427 -0.98 -6.11 23.20
CA ILE A 427 -2.13 -7.02 23.05
C ILE A 427 -2.97 -7.04 24.34
N LYS A 428 -2.33 -7.16 25.52
CA LYS A 428 -3.04 -7.17 26.81
C LYS A 428 -3.74 -5.88 27.17
N GLN A 429 -3.26 -4.74 26.66
CA GLN A 429 -3.89 -3.42 26.89
C GLN A 429 -5.12 -3.20 26.02
N ASN A 430 -5.22 -3.92 24.90
CA ASN A 430 -6.29 -3.76 23.90
C ASN A 430 -7.31 -4.93 23.94
N GLN A 431 -7.20 -5.86 24.90
CA GLN A 431 -8.20 -6.88 25.26
C GLN A 431 -9.14 -6.36 26.34
#